data_b1befefeeed12e97b3262264b485ec88
#
_entry.id   b1befefeeed12e97b3262264b485ec88
#
_cell.length_a   1.000
_cell.length_b   1.000
_cell.length_c   1.000
_cell.angle_alpha   90.00
_cell.angle_beta   90.00
_cell.angle_gamma   90.00
#
_symmetry.space_group_name_H-M   'P 1'
#
loop_
_entity.id
_entity.type
_entity.pdbx_description
1 polymer ?
#
loop_
_entity_poly.entity_id
_entity_poly.type
_entity_poly.pdbx_seq_one_letter_code
_entity_poly.pdbx_strand_id
1 'polypeptide(L)'
;MKARIYLFLAAAVVLAVALPVANAQSAQSGNYTVRTVALPDHGKGTIAMDYIAYDPKTGYVWAPGINIGSVYVVDTSDDSVREISDFPTNEVELGGRKRVQGPSGVSIGDGVVYIGDRADSSICAVDEKTLVRKSCGHIDSTPDGVVYVASTKEVWVTAPRDNSVRILDSGSLAQKEKLTFEGRPEGYAVDAKRGRLYMNYEDKDLTTAIDLKTRKTLAKWPSSCGEDGPHGISVDQQTGFLFVACSTRAEVLDAGHNGEKLSSIDTGDGVDDLAYSPATHTLYVGAARAAQLTVAHVDDKGKLTLIAQVPTHEGARNGVVTKNEMVYLAHSQLGKLPGLIVASPTKR
;
A
#
# COMPACT_ATOMS: atom_id res chain seq x y z
N MET A 1 -74.46 53.83 9.75
CA MET A 1 -73.39 52.92 10.22
C MET A 1 -72.55 52.53 9.01
N LYS A 2 -71.36 53.06 8.86
CA LYS A 2 -70.41 52.77 7.76
C LYS A 2 -69.32 51.84 8.23
N ALA A 3 -69.27 50.59 7.75
CA ALA A 3 -68.20 49.63 8.06
C ALA A 3 -66.97 49.93 7.18
N ARG A 4 -65.83 50.14 7.79
CA ARG A 4 -64.51 50.25 7.10
C ARG A 4 -63.85 48.88 7.08
N ILE A 5 -63.62 48.37 5.89
CA ILE A 5 -62.81 47.15 5.65
C ILE A 5 -61.39 47.58 5.54
N TYR A 6 -60.48 47.04 6.44
CA TYR A 6 -59.06 47.18 6.33
C TYR A 6 -58.46 45.97 5.58
N LEU A 7 -57.86 46.25 4.45
CA LEU A 7 -57.09 45.27 3.66
C LEU A 7 -55.66 45.20 4.20
N PHE A 8 -55.29 44.06 4.78
CA PHE A 8 -53.88 43.82 5.13
C PHE A 8 -53.16 43.19 3.93
N LEU A 9 -52.21 43.94 3.35
CA LEU A 9 -51.23 43.39 2.41
C LEU A 9 -50.13 42.67 3.22
N ALA A 10 -50.03 41.35 3.08
CA ALA A 10 -48.88 40.58 3.58
C ALA A 10 -47.78 40.60 2.50
N ALA A 11 -46.68 41.27 2.78
CA ALA A 11 -45.50 41.21 1.94
C ALA A 11 -44.71 39.93 2.26
N ALA A 12 -44.65 38.98 1.33
CA ALA A 12 -43.82 37.79 1.45
C ALA A 12 -42.36 38.14 1.10
N VAL A 13 -41.46 38.12 2.12
CA VAL A 13 -40.05 38.25 1.92
C VAL A 13 -39.49 36.89 1.51
N VAL A 14 -39.11 36.72 0.25
CA VAL A 14 -38.38 35.54 -0.24
C VAL A 14 -36.93 35.70 0.14
N LEU A 15 -36.48 34.98 1.17
CA LEU A 15 -35.05 34.83 1.51
C LEU A 15 -34.41 33.88 0.50
N ALA A 16 -33.64 34.40 -0.44
CA ALA A 16 -32.76 33.60 -1.30
C ALA A 16 -31.57 33.09 -0.47
N VAL A 17 -31.59 31.81 -0.05
CA VAL A 17 -30.46 31.12 0.52
C VAL A 17 -29.51 30.76 -0.62
N ALA A 18 -28.43 31.51 -0.77
CA ALA A 18 -27.34 31.15 -1.65
C ALA A 18 -26.60 29.95 -1.03
N LEU A 19 -26.81 28.76 -1.58
CA LEU A 19 -25.99 27.59 -1.27
C LEU A 19 -24.57 27.81 -1.81
N PRO A 20 -23.51 27.53 -1.04
CA PRO A 20 -22.17 27.59 -1.58
C PRO A 20 -22.03 26.55 -2.68
N VAL A 21 -21.74 26.99 -3.89
CA VAL A 21 -21.31 26.11 -4.98
C VAL A 21 -19.94 25.57 -4.57
N ALA A 22 -19.91 24.32 -4.11
CA ALA A 22 -18.67 23.59 -3.97
C ALA A 22 -18.02 23.55 -5.36
N ASN A 23 -16.91 24.24 -5.53
CA ASN A 23 -16.06 24.08 -6.70
C ASN A 23 -15.58 22.64 -6.73
N ALA A 24 -16.28 21.79 -7.49
CA ALA A 24 -15.74 20.51 -7.91
C ALA A 24 -14.51 20.84 -8.77
N GLN A 25 -13.33 20.70 -8.17
CA GLN A 25 -12.07 20.79 -8.88
C GLN A 25 -12.12 19.68 -9.93
N SER A 26 -12.24 20.04 -11.20
CA SER A 26 -12.23 19.09 -12.31
C SER A 26 -10.93 18.27 -12.19
N ALA A 27 -11.07 16.96 -12.04
CA ALA A 27 -9.95 16.02 -11.99
C ALA A 27 -9.10 16.24 -13.25
N GLN A 28 -7.96 16.89 -13.09
CA GLN A 28 -6.98 17.06 -14.15
C GLN A 28 -6.23 15.72 -14.21
N SER A 29 -6.46 14.94 -15.29
CA SER A 29 -5.79 13.64 -15.54
C SER A 29 -4.26 13.74 -15.60
N GLY A 30 -3.70 14.93 -15.43
CA GLY A 30 -2.28 15.20 -15.50
C GLY A 30 -1.66 14.58 -16.76
N ASN A 31 -0.40 14.85 -17.01
CA ASN A 31 0.32 14.26 -18.14
C ASN A 31 0.74 12.81 -17.79
N TYR A 32 -0.22 11.89 -17.65
CA TYR A 32 0.02 10.45 -17.44
C TYR A 32 -0.62 9.62 -18.54
N THR A 33 0.09 8.59 -18.97
CA THR A 33 -0.46 7.49 -19.78
C THR A 33 -0.67 6.27 -18.91
N VAL A 34 -1.75 5.52 -19.15
CA VAL A 34 -2.05 4.30 -18.41
C VAL A 34 -2.11 3.13 -19.37
N ARG A 35 -1.42 2.02 -19.04
CA ARG A 35 -1.44 0.76 -19.76
C ARG A 35 -1.55 -0.42 -18.80
N THR A 36 -1.79 -1.60 -19.35
CA THR A 36 -1.81 -2.85 -18.57
C THR A 36 -0.69 -3.76 -19.03
N VAL A 37 0.08 -4.28 -18.07
CA VAL A 37 0.95 -5.44 -18.28
C VAL A 37 0.17 -6.67 -17.87
N ALA A 38 -0.26 -7.47 -18.85
CA ALA A 38 -1.02 -8.68 -18.60
C ALA A 38 -0.13 -9.75 -17.94
N LEU A 39 -0.66 -10.43 -16.93
CA LEU A 39 -0.01 -11.56 -16.29
C LEU A 39 -0.77 -12.86 -16.62
N PRO A 40 -0.06 -14.00 -16.78
CA PRO A 40 -0.70 -15.30 -17.01
C PRO A 40 -1.62 -15.67 -15.83
N ASP A 41 -2.91 -15.84 -16.08
CA ASP A 41 -3.90 -16.21 -15.06
C ASP A 41 -4.18 -17.72 -15.01
N HIS A 42 -3.56 -18.49 -15.91
CA HIS A 42 -3.72 -19.95 -16.05
C HIS A 42 -5.19 -20.40 -16.11
N GLY A 43 -6.05 -19.57 -16.73
CA GLY A 43 -7.48 -19.84 -16.87
C GLY A 43 -8.31 -19.60 -15.61
N LYS A 44 -7.75 -18.96 -14.58
CA LYS A 44 -8.48 -18.59 -13.36
C LYS A 44 -9.35 -17.33 -13.54
N GLY A 45 -9.09 -16.53 -14.58
CA GLY A 45 -9.81 -15.29 -14.87
C GLY A 45 -9.45 -14.10 -13.94
N THR A 46 -8.78 -14.36 -12.83
CA THR A 46 -8.32 -13.35 -11.86
C THR A 46 -6.98 -13.72 -11.29
N ILE A 47 -6.20 -12.72 -10.89
CA ILE A 47 -4.99 -12.90 -10.08
C ILE A 47 -5.14 -12.04 -8.83
N ALA A 48 -5.35 -12.68 -7.67
CA ALA A 48 -5.32 -11.98 -6.40
C ALA A 48 -3.88 -11.59 -6.08
N MET A 49 -3.62 -10.34 -5.80
CA MET A 49 -2.31 -9.81 -5.46
C MET A 49 -2.42 -8.93 -4.22
N ASP A 50 -1.32 -8.81 -3.48
CA ASP A 50 -1.23 -7.96 -2.31
C ASP A 50 0.05 -7.13 -2.36
N TYR A 51 1.04 -7.37 -1.51
CA TYR A 51 2.28 -6.61 -1.48
C TYR A 51 3.17 -6.96 -2.67
N ILE A 52 3.38 -6.01 -3.57
CA ILE A 52 4.34 -6.09 -4.68
C ILE A 52 5.60 -5.30 -4.32
N ALA A 53 6.72 -5.60 -4.97
CA ALA A 53 7.98 -4.91 -4.70
C ALA A 53 8.73 -4.54 -5.98
N TYR A 54 9.44 -3.42 -5.96
CA TYR A 54 10.33 -2.99 -7.03
C TYR A 54 11.79 -3.10 -6.61
N ASP A 55 12.60 -3.77 -7.41
CA ASP A 55 14.05 -3.82 -7.24
C ASP A 55 14.74 -2.76 -8.10
N PRO A 56 15.29 -1.71 -7.51
CA PRO A 56 15.96 -0.67 -8.27
C PRO A 56 17.30 -1.10 -8.88
N LYS A 57 17.87 -2.25 -8.50
CA LYS A 57 19.13 -2.77 -9.08
C LYS A 57 18.89 -3.50 -10.38
N THR A 58 17.88 -4.36 -10.41
CA THR A 58 17.54 -5.16 -11.59
C THR A 58 16.53 -4.46 -12.50
N GLY A 59 15.75 -3.52 -11.99
CA GLY A 59 14.63 -2.91 -12.67
C GLY A 59 13.38 -3.79 -12.70
N TYR A 60 13.29 -4.81 -11.83
CA TYR A 60 12.18 -5.75 -11.81
C TYR A 60 11.11 -5.36 -10.80
N VAL A 61 9.85 -5.53 -11.20
CA VAL A 61 8.70 -5.55 -10.29
C VAL A 61 8.35 -7.01 -10.00
N TRP A 62 8.25 -7.35 -8.72
CA TRP A 62 7.90 -8.66 -8.21
C TRP A 62 6.45 -8.63 -7.72
N ALA A 63 5.59 -9.48 -8.29
CA ALA A 63 4.16 -9.49 -8.02
C ALA A 63 3.69 -10.91 -7.69
N PRO A 64 3.41 -11.22 -6.41
CA PRO A 64 2.84 -12.50 -6.02
C PRO A 64 1.42 -12.67 -6.54
N GLY A 65 1.14 -13.81 -7.19
CA GLY A 65 -0.20 -14.22 -7.63
C GLY A 65 -0.78 -15.24 -6.65
N ILE A 66 -1.49 -14.76 -5.65
CA ILE A 66 -1.95 -15.53 -4.48
C ILE A 66 -2.71 -16.79 -4.89
N ASN A 67 -3.73 -16.66 -5.73
CA ASN A 67 -4.60 -17.77 -6.16
C ASN A 67 -4.01 -18.60 -7.30
N ILE A 68 -2.88 -18.18 -7.84
CA ILE A 68 -2.17 -18.89 -8.91
C ILE A 68 -1.10 -19.81 -8.35
N GLY A 69 -0.47 -19.44 -7.22
CA GLY A 69 0.69 -20.12 -6.67
C GLY A 69 1.97 -19.79 -7.44
N SER A 70 2.05 -18.57 -7.94
CA SER A 70 3.19 -18.09 -8.72
C SER A 70 3.63 -16.68 -8.26
N VAL A 71 4.87 -16.34 -8.54
CA VAL A 71 5.37 -14.97 -8.41
C VAL A 71 5.84 -14.49 -9.76
N TYR A 72 5.28 -13.41 -10.24
CA TYR A 72 5.63 -12.78 -11.51
C TYR A 72 6.77 -11.80 -11.33
N VAL A 73 7.67 -11.77 -12.30
CA VAL A 73 8.81 -10.86 -12.36
C VAL A 73 8.72 -10.09 -13.67
N VAL A 74 8.37 -8.81 -13.56
CA VAL A 74 8.17 -7.92 -14.70
C VAL A 74 9.40 -7.04 -14.87
N ASP A 75 10.02 -7.09 -16.04
CA ASP A 75 11.10 -6.17 -16.40
C ASP A 75 10.50 -4.82 -16.81
N THR A 76 10.83 -3.75 -16.06
CA THR A 76 10.25 -2.43 -16.31
C THR A 76 10.80 -1.73 -17.55
N SER A 77 11.79 -2.31 -18.23
CA SER A 77 12.38 -1.76 -19.45
C SER A 77 11.60 -2.12 -20.72
N ASP A 78 10.93 -3.29 -20.73
CA ASP A 78 10.23 -3.82 -21.92
C ASP A 78 8.88 -4.50 -21.60
N ASP A 79 8.47 -4.48 -20.33
CA ASP A 79 7.26 -5.16 -19.80
C ASP A 79 7.26 -6.70 -19.99
N SER A 80 8.41 -7.31 -20.24
CA SER A 80 8.52 -8.76 -20.32
C SER A 80 8.24 -9.40 -18.94
N VAL A 81 7.50 -10.51 -18.97
CA VAL A 81 7.05 -11.22 -17.76
C VAL A 81 7.73 -12.57 -17.67
N ARG A 82 8.33 -12.86 -16.51
CA ARG A 82 8.80 -14.19 -16.14
C ARG A 82 7.99 -14.66 -14.93
N GLU A 83 7.88 -15.96 -14.76
CA GLU A 83 7.08 -16.57 -13.73
C GLU A 83 7.91 -17.57 -12.93
N ILE A 84 7.78 -17.53 -11.61
CA ILE A 84 8.30 -18.53 -10.69
C ILE A 84 7.08 -19.27 -10.14
N SER A 85 6.87 -20.50 -10.56
CA SER A 85 5.72 -21.34 -10.22
C SER A 85 5.97 -22.22 -8.98
N ASP A 86 5.00 -23.11 -8.72
CA ASP A 86 5.09 -24.15 -7.70
C ASP A 86 5.14 -23.65 -6.24
N PHE A 87 4.57 -22.46 -5.98
CA PHE A 87 4.21 -22.07 -4.63
C PHE A 87 2.92 -22.76 -4.21
N PRO A 88 2.83 -23.25 -2.96
CA PRO A 88 1.60 -23.89 -2.49
C PRO A 88 0.41 -22.93 -2.54
N THR A 89 -0.78 -23.51 -2.77
CA THR A 89 -2.05 -22.81 -2.59
C THR A 89 -3.01 -23.68 -1.80
N ASN A 90 -3.85 -23.08 -0.97
CA ASN A 90 -4.93 -23.77 -0.29
C ASN A 90 -6.21 -22.92 -0.28
N GLU A 91 -7.35 -23.57 -0.20
CA GLU A 91 -8.64 -22.91 -0.04
C GLU A 91 -8.97 -22.82 1.46
N VAL A 92 -9.32 -21.61 1.91
CA VAL A 92 -9.74 -21.32 3.28
C VAL A 92 -11.07 -20.59 3.28
N GLU A 93 -11.84 -20.75 4.36
CA GLU A 93 -13.02 -19.95 4.60
C GLU A 93 -12.69 -18.76 5.50
N LEU A 94 -12.87 -17.54 4.98
CA LEU A 94 -12.61 -16.30 5.69
C LEU A 94 -13.84 -15.39 5.58
N GLY A 95 -14.44 -15.04 6.71
CA GLY A 95 -15.63 -14.20 6.75
C GLY A 95 -16.81 -14.78 5.97
N GLY A 96 -17.00 -16.10 6.01
CA GLY A 96 -18.07 -16.81 5.29
C GLY A 96 -17.87 -16.90 3.77
N ARG A 97 -16.66 -16.61 3.27
CA ARG A 97 -16.30 -16.69 1.86
C ARG A 97 -15.09 -17.60 1.66
N LYS A 98 -15.14 -18.44 0.63
CA LYS A 98 -13.99 -19.20 0.18
C LYS A 98 -12.97 -18.30 -0.47
N ARG A 99 -11.72 -18.40 -0.04
CA ARG A 99 -10.58 -17.67 -0.59
C ARG A 99 -9.42 -18.62 -0.79
N VAL A 100 -8.70 -18.46 -1.88
CA VAL A 100 -7.44 -19.17 -2.10
C VAL A 100 -6.32 -18.35 -1.47
N GLN A 101 -5.48 -19.00 -0.68
CA GLN A 101 -4.24 -18.46 -0.13
C GLN A 101 -3.05 -19.03 -0.90
N GLY A 102 -1.95 -18.28 -0.91
CA GLY A 102 -0.72 -18.57 -1.60
C GLY A 102 0.33 -17.47 -1.35
N PRO A 103 1.31 -17.28 -2.22
CA PRO A 103 2.31 -16.24 -2.09
C PRO A 103 1.65 -14.85 -2.13
N SER A 104 1.98 -13.98 -1.16
CA SER A 104 1.24 -12.72 -0.96
C SER A 104 2.10 -11.49 -0.69
N GLY A 105 3.29 -11.64 -0.12
CA GLY A 105 4.17 -10.54 0.21
C GLY A 105 5.58 -10.76 -0.31
N VAL A 106 6.25 -9.68 -0.71
CA VAL A 106 7.62 -9.71 -1.27
C VAL A 106 8.47 -8.63 -0.64
N SER A 107 9.71 -8.97 -0.31
CA SER A 107 10.75 -8.01 0.06
C SER A 107 12.09 -8.36 -0.58
N ILE A 108 12.90 -7.35 -0.87
CA ILE A 108 14.16 -7.52 -1.61
C ILE A 108 15.31 -6.95 -0.80
N GLY A 109 16.38 -7.72 -0.68
CA GLY A 109 17.59 -7.25 -0.02
C GLY A 109 18.78 -8.19 -0.20
N ASP A 110 19.97 -7.62 -0.37
CA ASP A 110 21.25 -8.32 -0.49
C ASP A 110 21.28 -9.42 -1.58
N GLY A 111 20.60 -9.19 -2.71
CA GLY A 111 20.56 -10.14 -3.82
C GLY A 111 19.59 -11.30 -3.63
N VAL A 112 18.69 -11.18 -2.64
CA VAL A 112 17.68 -12.18 -2.30
C VAL A 112 16.30 -11.52 -2.29
N VAL A 113 15.32 -12.24 -2.83
CA VAL A 113 13.92 -11.89 -2.73
C VAL A 113 13.24 -12.83 -1.75
N TYR A 114 12.66 -12.26 -0.71
CA TYR A 114 11.93 -13.00 0.31
C TYR A 114 10.44 -12.95 0.01
N ILE A 115 9.82 -14.11 -0.08
CA ILE A 115 8.41 -14.28 -0.47
C ILE A 115 7.66 -14.96 0.67
N GLY A 116 6.64 -14.30 1.18
CA GLY A 116 5.74 -14.87 2.18
C GLY A 116 4.59 -15.62 1.51
N ASP A 117 4.35 -16.87 1.94
CA ASP A 117 3.25 -17.69 1.44
C ASP A 117 2.26 -17.99 2.56
N ARG A 118 1.02 -17.55 2.36
CA ARG A 118 -0.07 -17.74 3.33
C ARG A 118 -0.63 -19.16 3.34
N ALA A 119 -0.38 -19.97 2.30
CA ALA A 119 -0.95 -21.30 2.18
C ALA A 119 -0.31 -22.30 3.14
N ASP A 120 1.00 -22.23 3.32
CA ASP A 120 1.78 -23.14 4.16
C ASP A 120 2.56 -22.45 5.27
N SER A 121 2.37 -21.14 5.44
CA SER A 121 3.08 -20.33 6.43
C SER A 121 4.59 -20.27 6.22
N SER A 122 5.04 -20.32 4.97
CA SER A 122 6.45 -20.27 4.63
C SER A 122 6.93 -18.88 4.25
N ILE A 123 8.25 -18.67 4.42
CA ILE A 123 9.01 -17.57 3.85
C ILE A 123 10.09 -18.18 2.98
N CYS A 124 10.03 -17.95 1.67
CA CYS A 124 10.98 -18.52 0.72
C CYS A 124 11.99 -17.46 0.23
N ALA A 125 13.26 -17.85 0.14
CA ALA A 125 14.33 -17.05 -0.46
C ALA A 125 14.51 -17.43 -1.93
N VAL A 126 14.49 -16.43 -2.81
CA VAL A 126 14.73 -16.56 -4.26
C VAL A 126 15.92 -15.68 -4.63
N ASP A 127 16.79 -16.17 -5.48
CA ASP A 127 17.88 -15.37 -6.03
C ASP A 127 17.35 -14.31 -6.99
N GLU A 128 17.69 -13.03 -6.77
CA GLU A 128 17.13 -11.90 -7.52
C GLU A 128 17.49 -11.93 -9.03
N LYS A 129 18.56 -12.61 -9.42
CA LYS A 129 19.06 -12.64 -10.81
C LYS A 129 18.68 -13.92 -11.54
N THR A 130 18.89 -15.06 -10.88
CA THR A 130 18.65 -16.36 -11.51
C THR A 130 17.21 -16.82 -11.37
N LEU A 131 16.42 -16.18 -10.48
CA LEU A 131 15.04 -16.51 -10.13
C LEU A 131 14.88 -17.92 -9.55
N VAL A 132 15.97 -18.50 -9.07
CA VAL A 132 15.96 -19.83 -8.47
C VAL A 132 15.58 -19.73 -7.00
N ARG A 133 14.56 -20.48 -6.57
CA ARG A 133 14.19 -20.66 -5.17
C ARG A 133 15.30 -21.46 -4.45
N LYS A 134 15.86 -20.88 -3.39
CA LYS A 134 17.00 -21.46 -2.64
C LYS A 134 16.53 -22.29 -1.45
N SER A 135 15.75 -21.71 -0.59
CA SER A 135 15.29 -22.30 0.66
C SER A 135 13.99 -21.68 1.12
N CYS A 136 13.26 -22.38 1.96
CA CYS A 136 12.09 -21.84 2.66
C CYS A 136 12.22 -22.16 4.16
N GLY A 137 11.82 -21.19 4.99
CA GLY A 137 11.59 -21.37 6.43
C GLY A 137 10.10 -21.25 6.71
N HIS A 138 9.66 -21.77 7.87
CA HIS A 138 8.27 -21.68 8.29
C HIS A 138 8.13 -20.84 9.54
N ILE A 139 6.99 -20.17 9.67
CA ILE A 139 6.59 -19.45 10.88
C ILE A 139 5.36 -20.13 11.48
N ASP A 140 5.15 -19.92 12.77
CA ASP A 140 4.00 -20.50 13.52
C ASP A 140 2.74 -19.61 13.40
N SER A 141 2.56 -18.93 12.28
CA SER A 141 1.42 -18.06 11.96
C SER A 141 1.27 -17.87 10.45
N THR A 142 0.21 -17.21 10.03
CA THR A 142 0.04 -16.84 8.61
C THR A 142 0.81 -15.57 8.32
N PRO A 143 1.80 -15.59 7.40
CA PRO A 143 2.52 -14.38 6.99
C PRO A 143 1.61 -13.44 6.22
N ASP A 144 1.88 -12.15 6.33
CA ASP A 144 1.22 -11.10 5.59
C ASP A 144 2.25 -10.23 4.87
N GLY A 145 2.71 -9.16 5.50
CA GLY A 145 3.81 -8.35 5.00
C GLY A 145 5.17 -8.96 5.32
N VAL A 146 6.12 -8.79 4.41
CA VAL A 146 7.51 -9.26 4.54
C VAL A 146 8.44 -8.09 4.33
N VAL A 147 9.43 -7.88 5.22
CA VAL A 147 10.42 -6.83 5.04
C VAL A 147 11.83 -7.30 5.44
N TYR A 148 12.79 -7.09 4.54
CA TYR A 148 14.21 -7.29 4.82
C TYR A 148 14.78 -6.09 5.56
N VAL A 149 15.43 -6.35 6.70
CA VAL A 149 16.10 -5.35 7.53
C VAL A 149 17.61 -5.50 7.40
N ALA A 150 18.21 -4.69 6.54
CA ALA A 150 19.64 -4.80 6.20
C ALA A 150 20.56 -4.61 7.40
N SER A 151 20.22 -3.73 8.35
CA SER A 151 21.06 -3.41 9.51
C SER A 151 21.22 -4.56 10.51
N THR A 152 20.27 -5.49 10.55
CA THR A 152 20.27 -6.65 11.46
C THR A 152 20.38 -7.98 10.72
N LYS A 153 20.38 -7.96 9.38
CA LYS A 153 20.35 -9.16 8.52
C LYS A 153 19.18 -10.07 8.88
N GLU A 154 18.00 -9.52 8.93
CA GLU A 154 16.77 -10.21 9.32
C GLU A 154 15.65 -9.97 8.33
N VAL A 155 14.71 -10.91 8.31
CA VAL A 155 13.42 -10.79 7.63
C VAL A 155 12.36 -10.67 8.71
N TRP A 156 11.63 -9.55 8.70
CA TRP A 156 10.52 -9.32 9.59
C TRP A 156 9.22 -9.59 8.84
N VAL A 157 8.31 -10.31 9.49
CA VAL A 157 7.08 -10.79 8.87
C VAL A 157 5.90 -10.42 9.74
N THR A 158 5.00 -9.60 9.24
CA THR A 158 3.74 -9.31 9.93
C THR A 158 2.84 -10.53 9.91
N ALA A 159 2.15 -10.77 11.03
CA ALA A 159 1.19 -11.85 11.20
C ALA A 159 -0.06 -11.30 11.90
N PRO A 160 -0.99 -10.66 11.15
CA PRO A 160 -2.15 -9.97 11.70
C PRO A 160 -3.10 -10.87 12.47
N ARG A 161 -3.16 -12.16 12.14
CA ARG A 161 -4.07 -13.13 12.78
C ARG A 161 -3.81 -13.33 14.27
N ASP A 162 -2.58 -13.13 14.72
CA ASP A 162 -2.20 -13.27 16.13
C ASP A 162 -1.49 -12.03 16.69
N ASN A 163 -1.70 -10.88 16.07
CA ASN A 163 -1.20 -9.56 16.47
C ASN A 163 0.30 -9.55 16.71
N SER A 164 1.08 -10.06 15.75
CA SER A 164 2.50 -10.26 15.96
C SER A 164 3.35 -9.99 14.73
N VAL A 165 4.67 -9.90 14.96
CA VAL A 165 5.72 -9.91 13.94
C VAL A 165 6.66 -11.06 14.26
N ARG A 166 7.01 -11.86 13.25
CA ARG A 166 8.07 -12.87 13.32
C ARG A 166 9.35 -12.29 12.78
N ILE A 167 10.45 -12.54 13.48
CA ILE A 167 11.80 -12.13 13.07
C ILE A 167 12.56 -13.37 12.72
N LEU A 168 13.04 -13.47 11.47
CA LEU A 168 13.81 -14.59 10.96
C LEU A 168 15.24 -14.13 10.64
N ASP A 169 16.17 -15.04 10.77
CA ASP A 169 17.52 -14.85 10.21
C ASP A 169 17.46 -14.87 8.67
N SER A 170 18.01 -13.86 8.01
CA SER A 170 17.88 -13.72 6.56
C SER A 170 18.61 -14.79 5.74
N GLY A 171 19.62 -15.44 6.31
CA GLY A 171 20.39 -16.48 5.62
C GLY A 171 19.78 -17.86 5.75
N SER A 172 19.36 -18.24 6.94
CA SER A 172 18.81 -19.57 7.25
C SER A 172 17.28 -19.63 7.21
N LEU A 173 16.61 -18.48 7.27
CA LEU A 173 15.15 -18.34 7.44
C LEU A 173 14.62 -19.00 8.73
N ALA A 174 15.50 -19.28 9.69
CA ALA A 174 15.07 -19.75 11.00
C ALA A 174 14.40 -18.61 11.78
N GLN A 175 13.26 -18.87 12.37
CA GLN A 175 12.59 -17.93 13.26
C GLN A 175 13.43 -17.71 14.52
N LYS A 176 13.79 -16.47 14.79
CA LYS A 176 14.59 -16.04 15.95
C LYS A 176 13.72 -15.55 17.09
N GLU A 177 12.67 -14.80 16.76
CA GLU A 177 11.87 -14.07 17.74
C GLU A 177 10.43 -13.89 17.27
N LYS A 178 9.52 -13.73 18.25
CA LYS A 178 8.13 -13.30 18.05
C LYS A 178 7.90 -12.06 18.90
N LEU A 179 7.48 -10.97 18.25
CA LEU A 179 7.00 -9.77 18.93
C LEU A 179 5.48 -9.77 18.88
N THR A 180 4.84 -9.60 20.03
CA THR A 180 3.37 -9.51 20.16
C THR A 180 2.97 -8.08 20.44
N PHE A 181 1.88 -7.64 19.82
CA PHE A 181 1.39 -6.27 19.90
C PHE A 181 -0.06 -6.23 20.37
N GLU A 182 -0.52 -5.03 20.75
CA GLU A 182 -1.91 -4.80 21.19
C GLU A 182 -2.91 -4.67 20.04
N GLY A 183 -2.42 -4.43 18.83
CA GLY A 183 -3.21 -4.26 17.62
C GLY A 183 -2.76 -5.16 16.50
N ARG A 184 -3.56 -5.22 15.45
CA ARG A 184 -3.33 -6.02 14.25
C ARG A 184 -2.32 -5.33 13.33
N PRO A 185 -1.08 -5.86 13.16
CA PRO A 185 -0.10 -5.31 12.24
C PRO A 185 -0.62 -5.30 10.81
N GLU A 186 -0.48 -4.16 10.12
CA GLU A 186 -0.83 -3.98 8.73
C GLU A 186 0.39 -3.40 7.98
N GLY A 187 0.31 -2.25 7.33
CA GLY A 187 1.41 -1.63 6.63
C GLY A 187 2.63 -1.34 7.50
N TYR A 188 3.81 -1.42 6.89
CA TYR A 188 5.10 -1.25 7.57
C TYR A 188 6.12 -0.54 6.67
N ALA A 189 7.04 0.22 7.29
CA ALA A 189 8.14 0.87 6.60
C ALA A 189 9.41 0.85 7.45
N VAL A 190 10.57 0.53 6.84
CA VAL A 190 11.87 0.57 7.50
C VAL A 190 12.54 1.91 7.27
N ASP A 191 12.88 2.59 8.36
CA ASP A 191 13.76 3.74 8.37
C ASP A 191 15.16 3.31 8.83
N ALA A 192 16.00 2.97 7.87
CA ALA A 192 17.38 2.54 8.14
C ALA A 192 18.20 3.68 8.76
N LYS A 193 17.94 4.94 8.42
CA LYS A 193 18.65 6.10 8.94
C LYS A 193 18.42 6.31 10.43
N ARG A 194 17.18 6.06 10.92
CA ARG A 194 16.81 6.19 12.32
C ARG A 194 16.82 4.87 13.07
N GLY A 195 17.05 3.74 12.38
CA GLY A 195 17.04 2.40 12.96
C GLY A 195 15.66 1.98 13.47
N ARG A 196 14.60 2.31 12.76
CA ARG A 196 13.22 2.07 13.17
C ARG A 196 12.42 1.31 12.13
N LEU A 197 11.46 0.52 12.60
CA LEU A 197 10.31 0.07 11.82
C LEU A 197 9.11 0.91 12.25
N TYR A 198 8.42 1.50 11.28
CA TYR A 198 7.09 2.06 11.50
C TYR A 198 6.06 1.05 11.03
N MET A 199 4.99 0.88 11.79
CA MET A 199 3.97 -0.12 11.54
C MET A 199 2.59 0.39 11.97
N ASN A 200 1.59 0.19 11.13
CA ASN A 200 0.22 0.54 11.41
C ASN A 200 -0.50 -0.60 12.15
N TYR A 201 -1.42 -0.25 13.05
CA TYR A 201 -2.40 -1.15 13.61
C TYR A 201 -3.78 -0.76 13.08
N GLU A 202 -4.25 -1.52 12.10
CA GLU A 202 -5.51 -1.25 11.40
C GLU A 202 -6.69 -1.17 12.38
N ASP A 203 -6.79 -2.11 13.34
CA ASP A 203 -7.87 -2.20 14.32
C ASP A 203 -7.77 -1.23 15.51
N LYS A 204 -6.75 -0.35 15.52
CA LYS A 204 -6.50 0.60 16.63
C LYS A 204 -6.38 2.06 16.17
N ASP A 205 -6.45 2.31 14.88
CA ASP A 205 -6.18 3.64 14.29
C ASP A 205 -4.86 4.26 14.81
N LEU A 206 -3.80 3.44 14.83
CA LEU A 206 -2.50 3.79 15.38
C LEU A 206 -1.36 3.48 14.41
N THR A 207 -0.36 4.36 14.38
CA THR A 207 0.97 4.10 13.85
C THR A 207 1.95 3.94 15.00
N THR A 208 2.82 2.95 14.95
CA THR A 208 3.83 2.68 15.99
C THR A 208 5.24 2.75 15.42
N ALA A 209 6.19 3.19 16.25
CA ALA A 209 7.62 3.16 15.97
C ALA A 209 8.30 2.10 16.83
N ILE A 210 9.05 1.18 16.21
CA ILE A 210 9.74 0.06 16.86
C ILE A 210 11.24 0.20 16.57
N ASP A 211 12.07 0.08 17.59
CA ASP A 211 13.52 0.06 17.44
C ASP A 211 13.98 -1.28 16.85
N LEU A 212 14.71 -1.23 15.74
CA LEU A 212 15.16 -2.43 15.01
C LEU A 212 16.14 -3.31 15.78
N LYS A 213 16.89 -2.76 16.73
CA LYS A 213 17.89 -3.51 17.52
C LYS A 213 17.34 -4.04 18.83
N THR A 214 16.64 -3.16 19.58
CA THR A 214 16.14 -3.50 20.92
C THR A 214 14.76 -4.13 20.90
N ARG A 215 14.04 -4.08 19.77
CA ARG A 215 12.67 -4.59 19.56
C ARG A 215 11.61 -3.84 20.37
N LYS A 216 11.98 -2.77 21.03
CA LYS A 216 11.06 -2.00 21.88
C LYS A 216 10.20 -1.06 21.04
N THR A 217 8.95 -0.97 21.38
CA THR A 217 8.09 0.12 20.94
C THR A 217 8.59 1.43 21.54
N LEU A 218 8.94 2.38 20.70
CA LEU A 218 9.45 3.68 21.06
C LEU A 218 8.35 4.73 21.18
N ALA A 219 7.35 4.64 20.31
CA ALA A 219 6.25 5.58 20.25
C ALA A 219 5.00 4.94 19.63
N LYS A 220 3.84 5.55 19.91
CA LYS A 220 2.55 5.24 19.31
C LYS A 220 1.84 6.55 19.03
N TRP A 221 1.31 6.69 17.84
CA TRP A 221 0.65 7.92 17.38
C TRP A 221 -0.70 7.61 16.76
N PRO A 222 -1.74 8.40 17.04
CA PRO A 222 -3.01 8.30 16.31
C PRO A 222 -2.80 8.57 14.82
N SER A 223 -3.34 7.73 13.95
CA SER A 223 -3.28 7.93 12.50
C SER A 223 -4.47 8.75 11.98
N SER A 224 -5.50 8.95 12.79
CA SER A 224 -6.73 9.70 12.43
C SER A 224 -7.43 9.17 11.17
N CYS A 225 -7.24 7.90 10.80
CA CYS A 225 -7.91 7.26 9.66
C CYS A 225 -9.38 6.92 9.94
N GLY A 226 -9.76 6.81 11.20
CA GLY A 226 -11.13 6.49 11.64
C GLY A 226 -11.36 5.00 11.86
N GLU A 227 -12.61 4.54 11.65
CA GLU A 227 -13.01 3.17 11.97
C GLU A 227 -12.30 2.10 11.13
N ASP A 228 -11.95 2.41 9.88
CA ASP A 228 -11.23 1.48 9.01
C ASP A 228 -9.73 1.38 9.36
N GLY A 229 -9.23 2.31 10.17
CA GLY A 229 -7.83 2.38 10.58
C GLY A 229 -6.85 2.73 9.46
N PRO A 230 -5.55 2.78 9.79
CA PRO A 230 -4.48 2.97 8.82
C PRO A 230 -4.08 1.63 8.18
N HIS A 231 -3.84 1.66 6.87
CA HIS A 231 -3.38 0.52 6.06
C HIS A 231 -1.89 0.61 5.78
N GLY A 232 -1.51 0.84 4.51
CA GLY A 232 -0.11 0.98 4.10
C GLY A 232 0.60 2.19 4.69
N ILE A 233 1.92 2.12 4.72
CA ILE A 233 2.79 3.21 5.21
C ILE A 233 4.10 3.25 4.41
N SER A 234 4.58 4.43 4.11
CA SER A 234 5.90 4.67 3.56
C SER A 234 6.64 5.74 4.36
N VAL A 235 7.96 5.82 4.21
CA VAL A 235 8.80 6.78 4.95
C VAL A 235 9.77 7.51 4.02
N ASP A 236 9.83 8.82 4.15
CA ASP A 236 10.96 9.59 3.66
C ASP A 236 12.08 9.56 4.72
N GLN A 237 13.12 8.79 4.46
CA GLN A 237 14.25 8.65 5.38
C GLN A 237 15.07 9.95 5.54
N GLN A 238 14.94 10.94 4.64
CA GLN A 238 15.65 12.22 4.79
C GLN A 238 14.98 13.09 5.84
N THR A 239 13.70 13.31 5.71
CA THR A 239 12.90 14.16 6.60
C THR A 239 12.42 13.42 7.86
N GLY A 240 12.03 12.16 7.73
CA GLY A 240 11.32 11.38 8.74
C GLY A 240 9.81 11.52 8.61
N PHE A 241 9.33 12.03 7.50
CA PHE A 241 7.90 12.04 7.21
C PHE A 241 7.40 10.64 6.91
N LEU A 242 6.29 10.28 7.54
CA LEU A 242 5.57 9.04 7.32
C LEU A 242 4.34 9.35 6.48
N PHE A 243 4.15 8.59 5.42
CA PHE A 243 2.96 8.66 4.59
C PHE A 243 2.06 7.51 4.97
N VAL A 244 0.88 7.79 5.47
CA VAL A 244 -0.07 6.79 5.99
C VAL A 244 -1.27 6.72 5.06
N ALA A 245 -1.58 5.52 4.59
CA ALA A 245 -2.77 5.24 3.80
C ALA A 245 -3.98 5.05 4.73
N CYS A 246 -5.02 5.84 4.52
CA CYS A 246 -6.36 5.61 5.04
C CYS A 246 -7.30 5.21 3.89
N SER A 247 -8.45 4.59 4.15
CA SER A 247 -9.36 4.07 3.11
C SER A 247 -9.72 5.08 2.00
N THR A 248 -9.75 6.38 2.30
CA THR A 248 -10.20 7.44 1.38
C THR A 248 -9.23 8.62 1.25
N ARG A 249 -8.11 8.60 1.99
CA ARG A 249 -7.12 9.69 2.00
C ARG A 249 -5.73 9.18 2.35
N ALA A 250 -4.73 10.00 2.11
CA ALA A 250 -3.38 9.83 2.64
C ALA A 250 -3.04 10.96 3.62
N GLU A 251 -2.27 10.64 4.64
CA GLU A 251 -1.83 11.56 5.68
C GLU A 251 -0.30 11.61 5.78
N VAL A 252 0.24 12.75 6.25
CA VAL A 252 1.66 12.91 6.56
C VAL A 252 1.81 13.11 8.05
N LEU A 253 2.58 12.22 8.70
CA LEU A 253 2.99 12.35 10.10
C LEU A 253 4.49 12.66 10.19
N ASP A 254 4.89 13.46 11.17
CA ASP A 254 6.31 13.75 11.43
C ASP A 254 6.84 12.88 12.58
N ALA A 255 7.63 11.87 12.24
CA ALA A 255 8.27 11.00 13.24
C ALA A 255 9.30 11.72 14.10
N GLY A 256 9.83 12.86 13.67
CA GLY A 256 10.76 13.71 14.41
C GLY A 256 10.06 14.56 15.47
N HIS A 257 8.77 14.86 15.26
CA HIS A 257 7.95 15.67 16.15
C HIS A 257 6.77 14.88 16.73
N ASN A 258 7.08 13.72 17.30
CA ASN A 258 6.14 12.87 18.04
C ASN A 258 4.89 12.44 17.22
N GLY A 259 5.05 12.23 15.91
CA GLY A 259 3.95 11.83 15.04
C GLY A 259 2.92 12.93 14.77
N GLU A 260 3.32 14.19 14.86
CA GLU A 260 2.46 15.33 14.52
C GLU A 260 1.93 15.18 13.09
N LYS A 261 0.62 15.30 12.92
CA LYS A 261 -0.01 15.29 11.60
C LYS A 261 0.22 16.63 10.89
N LEU A 262 0.97 16.61 9.80
CA LEU A 262 1.34 17.80 9.03
C LEU A 262 0.30 18.17 7.97
N SER A 263 -0.23 17.16 7.28
CA SER A 263 -1.22 17.38 6.21
C SER A 263 -1.98 16.11 5.87
N SER A 264 -3.00 16.23 5.03
CA SER A 264 -3.70 15.12 4.40
C SER A 264 -4.24 15.52 3.03
N ILE A 265 -4.53 14.52 2.18
CA ILE A 265 -5.12 14.69 0.86
C ILE A 265 -6.15 13.60 0.58
N ASP A 266 -7.29 13.98 0.00
CA ASP A 266 -8.30 13.02 -0.45
C ASP A 266 -7.82 12.27 -1.69
N THR A 267 -8.01 10.96 -1.69
CA THR A 267 -7.48 10.05 -2.71
C THR A 267 -8.57 9.29 -3.48
N GLY A 268 -9.79 9.29 -3.00
CA GLY A 268 -10.84 8.39 -3.43
C GLY A 268 -10.87 7.11 -2.59
N ASP A 269 -11.91 6.32 -2.76
CA ASP A 269 -12.23 5.17 -1.92
C ASP A 269 -11.47 3.89 -2.35
N GLY A 270 -11.08 3.09 -1.37
CA GLY A 270 -10.44 1.78 -1.58
C GLY A 270 -8.92 1.84 -1.62
N VAL A 271 -8.32 2.78 -0.92
CA VAL A 271 -6.87 2.79 -0.67
C VAL A 271 -6.51 1.66 0.28
N ASP A 272 -5.37 1.02 0.02
CA ASP A 272 -4.80 -0.04 0.82
C ASP A 272 -3.32 0.21 1.09
N ASP A 273 -2.56 0.58 0.05
CA ASP A 273 -1.14 0.90 0.17
C ASP A 273 -0.80 2.16 -0.63
N LEU A 274 0.42 2.67 -0.48
CA LEU A 274 0.93 3.85 -1.15
C LEU A 274 2.42 3.72 -1.44
N ALA A 275 2.91 4.47 -2.44
CA ALA A 275 4.32 4.53 -2.79
C ALA A 275 4.83 5.97 -2.76
N TYR A 276 6.07 6.16 -2.34
CA TYR A 276 6.73 7.45 -2.31
C TYR A 276 8.03 7.44 -3.11
N SER A 277 8.21 8.45 -3.96
CA SER A 277 9.46 8.71 -4.66
C SER A 277 10.25 9.81 -3.94
N PRO A 278 11.38 9.47 -3.29
CA PRO A 278 12.23 10.48 -2.67
C PRO A 278 12.98 11.34 -3.70
N ALA A 279 13.08 10.91 -4.95
CA ALA A 279 13.77 11.66 -6.00
C ALA A 279 12.98 12.88 -6.47
N THR A 280 11.66 12.78 -6.47
CA THR A 280 10.74 13.83 -6.94
C THR A 280 9.85 14.38 -5.84
N HIS A 281 10.01 13.87 -4.59
CA HIS A 281 9.13 14.19 -3.46
C HIS A 281 7.65 13.98 -3.81
N THR A 282 7.34 12.84 -4.46
CA THR A 282 6.00 12.56 -4.96
C THR A 282 5.42 11.32 -4.31
N LEU A 283 4.19 11.47 -3.81
CA LEU A 283 3.37 10.41 -3.24
C LEU A 283 2.39 9.90 -4.30
N TYR A 284 2.26 8.58 -4.40
CA TYR A 284 1.38 7.87 -5.31
C TYR A 284 0.44 6.97 -4.53
N VAL A 285 -0.88 7.15 -4.70
CA VAL A 285 -1.89 6.44 -3.92
C VAL A 285 -2.96 5.86 -4.83
N GLY A 286 -2.97 4.54 -4.98
CA GLY A 286 -3.99 3.81 -5.74
C GLY A 286 -5.26 3.59 -4.91
N ALA A 287 -6.41 3.98 -5.46
CA ALA A 287 -7.72 3.83 -4.83
C ALA A 287 -8.59 2.87 -5.65
N ALA A 288 -8.71 1.63 -5.18
CA ALA A 288 -9.30 0.50 -5.91
C ALA A 288 -10.77 0.74 -6.30
N ARG A 289 -11.62 1.18 -5.36
CA ARG A 289 -13.04 1.42 -5.62
C ARG A 289 -13.29 2.68 -6.44
N ALA A 290 -12.46 3.70 -6.26
CA ALA A 290 -12.51 4.92 -7.04
C ALA A 290 -11.91 4.78 -8.45
N ALA A 291 -11.22 3.67 -8.75
CA ALA A 291 -10.50 3.45 -10.00
C ALA A 291 -9.55 4.61 -10.36
N GLN A 292 -8.77 5.06 -9.38
CA GLN A 292 -7.98 6.27 -9.46
C GLN A 292 -6.60 6.11 -8.82
N LEU A 293 -5.59 6.73 -9.43
CA LEU A 293 -4.28 6.98 -8.83
C LEU A 293 -4.17 8.47 -8.50
N THR A 294 -4.07 8.81 -7.23
CA THR A 294 -3.76 10.16 -6.79
C THR A 294 -2.25 10.36 -6.76
N VAL A 295 -1.79 11.44 -7.38
CA VAL A 295 -0.38 11.85 -7.41
C VAL A 295 -0.27 13.18 -6.71
N ALA A 296 0.55 13.26 -5.65
CA ALA A 296 0.70 14.47 -4.85
C ALA A 296 2.18 14.80 -4.59
N HIS A 297 2.54 16.06 -4.68
CA HIS A 297 3.84 16.56 -4.25
C HIS A 297 3.86 16.77 -2.75
N VAL A 298 4.99 16.44 -2.12
CA VAL A 298 5.27 16.64 -0.70
C VAL A 298 6.34 17.72 -0.59
N ASP A 299 6.04 18.86 0.04
CA ASP A 299 7.03 19.91 0.26
C ASP A 299 7.92 19.61 1.49
N ASP A 300 8.90 20.49 1.74
CA ASP A 300 9.85 20.40 2.86
C ASP A 300 9.21 20.56 4.25
N LYS A 301 7.93 20.91 4.31
CA LYS A 301 7.12 21.01 5.53
C LYS A 301 6.09 19.89 5.65
N GLY A 302 6.15 18.90 4.77
CA GLY A 302 5.22 17.78 4.75
C GLY A 302 3.82 18.12 4.22
N LYS A 303 3.64 19.27 3.54
CA LYS A 303 2.36 19.63 2.94
C LYS A 303 2.17 18.88 1.63
N LEU A 304 1.03 18.20 1.50
CA LEU A 304 0.59 17.55 0.27
C LEU A 304 -0.08 18.54 -0.67
N THR A 305 0.32 18.53 -1.94
CA THR A 305 -0.29 19.31 -3.01
C THR A 305 -0.63 18.39 -4.17
N LEU A 306 -1.89 18.36 -4.58
CA LEU A 306 -2.35 17.53 -5.70
C LEU A 306 -1.64 17.90 -7.00
N ILE A 307 -1.04 16.92 -7.67
CA ILE A 307 -0.48 17.04 -9.03
C ILE A 307 -1.49 16.52 -10.05
N ALA A 308 -2.02 15.32 -9.82
CA ALA A 308 -2.94 14.66 -10.74
C ALA A 308 -3.85 13.67 -10.02
N GLN A 309 -5.01 13.43 -10.63
CA GLN A 309 -5.86 12.27 -10.39
C GLN A 309 -5.97 11.50 -11.70
N VAL A 310 -5.27 10.38 -11.77
CA VAL A 310 -5.14 9.57 -12.98
C VAL A 310 -6.18 8.46 -12.97
N PRO A 311 -7.12 8.40 -13.92
CA PRO A 311 -8.05 7.29 -14.02
C PRO A 311 -7.31 5.97 -14.22
N THR A 312 -7.66 4.97 -13.43
CA THR A 312 -7.12 3.60 -13.51
C THR A 312 -8.26 2.60 -13.75
N HIS A 313 -8.11 1.39 -13.25
CA HIS A 313 -9.19 0.39 -13.27
C HIS A 313 -9.67 0.11 -11.85
N GLU A 314 -10.95 -0.19 -11.69
CA GLU A 314 -11.50 -0.65 -10.43
C GLU A 314 -10.73 -1.90 -9.96
N GLY A 315 -10.31 -1.91 -8.70
CA GLY A 315 -9.45 -2.95 -8.13
C GLY A 315 -7.95 -2.69 -8.20
N ALA A 316 -7.49 -1.65 -8.91
CA ALA A 316 -6.07 -1.29 -8.96
C ALA A 316 -5.66 -0.55 -7.67
N ARG A 317 -4.74 -1.17 -6.91
CA ARG A 317 -4.21 -0.67 -5.64
C ARG A 317 -2.83 -1.29 -5.36
N ASN A 318 -2.24 -1.05 -4.22
CA ASN A 318 -0.97 -1.64 -3.77
C ASN A 318 0.11 -1.51 -4.85
N GLY A 319 0.80 -0.39 -4.83
CA GLY A 319 1.69 -0.02 -5.91
C GLY A 319 3.12 0.19 -5.49
N VAL A 320 3.99 0.17 -6.49
CA VAL A 320 5.39 0.56 -6.37
C VAL A 320 5.73 1.62 -7.41
N VAL A 321 6.67 2.51 -7.09
CA VAL A 321 7.20 3.51 -8.02
C VAL A 321 8.63 3.14 -8.42
N THR A 322 8.90 3.22 -9.71
CA THR A 322 10.23 2.93 -10.28
C THR A 322 11.13 4.18 -10.30
N LYS A 323 12.43 3.99 -10.58
CA LYS A 323 13.37 5.10 -10.76
C LYS A 323 12.98 6.10 -11.85
N ASN A 324 12.15 5.66 -12.83
CA ASN A 324 11.69 6.49 -13.93
C ASN A 324 10.28 7.07 -13.66
N GLU A 325 9.85 7.07 -12.40
CA GLU A 325 8.53 7.56 -11.95
C GLU A 325 7.35 6.81 -12.59
N MET A 326 7.55 5.61 -13.12
CA MET A 326 6.45 4.73 -13.50
C MET A 326 5.88 4.07 -12.24
N VAL A 327 4.57 4.05 -12.13
CA VAL A 327 3.85 3.42 -11.01
C VAL A 327 3.20 2.14 -11.50
N TYR A 328 3.54 1.04 -10.87
CA TYR A 328 2.92 -0.27 -11.11
C TYR A 328 1.93 -0.55 -9.98
N LEU A 329 0.67 -0.76 -10.32
CA LEU A 329 -0.41 -1.08 -9.37
C LEU A 329 -0.89 -2.51 -9.60
N ALA A 330 -1.02 -3.28 -8.55
CA ALA A 330 -1.64 -4.60 -8.59
C ALA A 330 -3.12 -4.47 -8.99
N HIS A 331 -3.56 -5.29 -9.97
CA HIS A 331 -4.92 -5.29 -10.48
C HIS A 331 -5.44 -6.71 -10.67
N SER A 332 -6.43 -7.08 -9.89
CA SER A 332 -6.94 -8.46 -9.79
C SER A 332 -8.35 -8.68 -10.34
N GLN A 333 -8.95 -7.69 -11.02
CA GLN A 333 -10.38 -7.69 -11.29
C GLN A 333 -10.83 -8.65 -12.39
N LEU A 334 -11.99 -9.30 -12.14
CA LEU A 334 -12.76 -10.13 -13.08
C LEU A 334 -13.20 -9.34 -14.32
N GLY A 335 -13.13 -9.97 -15.50
CA GLY A 335 -13.68 -9.45 -16.76
C GLY A 335 -12.78 -8.50 -17.52
N LYS A 336 -11.59 -8.21 -17.00
CA LYS A 336 -10.48 -7.55 -17.71
C LYS A 336 -9.23 -8.42 -17.55
N LEU A 337 -8.22 -8.25 -18.38
CA LEU A 337 -6.97 -8.99 -18.24
C LEU A 337 -6.36 -8.67 -16.86
N PRO A 338 -6.21 -9.67 -15.97
CA PRO A 338 -5.52 -9.45 -14.70
C PRO A 338 -4.06 -9.11 -14.96
N GLY A 339 -3.47 -8.28 -14.11
CA GLY A 339 -2.10 -7.87 -14.31
C GLY A 339 -1.70 -6.67 -13.49
N LEU A 340 -0.76 -5.91 -14.01
CA LEU A 340 -0.33 -4.66 -13.39
C LEU A 340 -0.80 -3.47 -14.23
N ILE A 341 -1.45 -2.51 -13.61
CA ILE A 341 -1.72 -1.22 -14.22
C ILE A 341 -0.46 -0.36 -14.09
N VAL A 342 -0.01 0.19 -15.19
CA VAL A 342 1.20 1.03 -15.23
C VAL A 342 0.80 2.44 -15.61
N ALA A 343 0.97 3.37 -14.68
CA ALA A 343 0.84 4.79 -14.92
C ALA A 343 2.23 5.41 -15.13
N SER A 344 2.43 6.06 -16.27
CA SER A 344 3.71 6.67 -16.64
C SER A 344 3.53 8.16 -16.90
N PRO A 345 4.39 9.04 -16.35
CA PRO A 345 4.36 10.44 -16.71
C PRO A 345 4.68 10.61 -18.19
N THR A 346 3.86 11.36 -18.93
CA THR A 346 4.17 11.73 -20.30
C THR A 346 5.37 12.68 -20.30
N LYS A 347 6.42 12.32 -21.05
CA LYS A 347 7.57 13.23 -21.21
C LYS A 347 7.08 14.55 -21.81
N ARG A 348 7.41 15.65 -21.15
CA ARG A 348 7.22 17.00 -21.70
C ARG A 348 8.14 17.23 -22.87
#